data_ab4092fab50da1b5604f21a1218378bc
#
_entry.id   ab4092fab50da1b5604f21a1218378bc
#
_cell.length_a   1.000
_cell.length_b   1.000
_cell.length_c   1.000
_cell.angle_alpha   90.00
_cell.angle_beta   90.00
_cell.angle_gamma   90.00
#
_symmetry.space_group_name_H-M   'P 1'
#
loop_
_entity.id
_entity.type
_entity.pdbx_description
1 polymer ?
#
loop_
_entity_poly.entity_id
_entity_poly.type
_entity_poly.pdbx_seq_one_letter_code
_entity_poly.pdbx_strand_id
1 'polypeptide(L)'
;MSSKRFVFAVLLSLLIATVPLENPEEDILTDVFSPFQTSGDLEDYELYLDKDRDDEGSSLDFTTIEPDGSFIEESILGGGLDFYTNELLSDLTIYGKSGNTARIFAFMQFESSGNDSTADVTFKLFAGDSLIKQHTEVLENPCRGGFFNDCDWSGYQIDLDLDNDGNTVSNGDELRMEISASASCEGQSQGGFGGASCEVKIAYGGKIGNGYSRMEFRANALSGSQVKIHEVGDGWSETEVTEWSPTHRIENREIQFTVDVRDAFGRADIDSIELYLYTPSKASTTYSKEFGNNELKLDNDGLVGNVTFTYSSGIESGEYPLELVITDVQGHVIVYDHPEGVTFLEYDVYLDFPASQIPKLLVAPGQTSSIEFSILHTGSVASDLRVEMELQQSLPSGWSEPNWDSPGGYTLSGGGSSASPLLTVQAPEDLSSIPDNYQIVIEAYAYATSGADSGSQVRLVSLPLDVEKVNQFGPPQIDVYEDVEQQKQIFDSDRSDLYNENLSHYIDYDKVGEFYLSISNVGFDDDSYRIRIQEIPVAWSLKFIINGTGTELTEQGIDSLTPTVYQGEKLVLKVEVYPPFERDAVDIGLIRLSVTSD
;
A
#
# COMPACT_ATOMS: atom_id res chain seq x y z
N MET A 1 -27.23 51.06 -8.64
CA MET A 1 -26.67 50.10 -7.66
C MET A 1 -25.93 48.99 -8.41
N SER A 2 -24.93 49.34 -9.22
CA SER A 2 -24.26 48.34 -10.06
C SER A 2 -22.72 48.50 -10.15
N SER A 3 -22.11 49.37 -9.35
CA SER A 3 -20.68 49.63 -9.49
C SER A 3 -19.77 49.04 -8.37
N LYS A 4 -20.37 48.53 -7.31
CA LYS A 4 -19.58 47.97 -6.18
C LYS A 4 -19.25 46.48 -6.30
N ARG A 5 -19.92 45.72 -7.18
CA ARG A 5 -19.63 44.28 -7.39
C ARG A 5 -18.49 44.03 -8.39
N PHE A 6 -18.26 44.97 -9.29
CA PHE A 6 -17.20 44.84 -10.30
C PHE A 6 -15.79 45.09 -9.74
N VAL A 7 -15.69 45.96 -8.74
CA VAL A 7 -14.40 46.29 -8.09
C VAL A 7 -13.90 45.13 -7.21
N PHE A 8 -14.81 44.34 -6.64
CA PHE A 8 -14.43 43.21 -5.78
C PHE A 8 -13.90 41.99 -6.55
N ALA A 9 -14.45 41.75 -7.75
CA ALA A 9 -13.98 40.66 -8.62
C ALA A 9 -12.61 40.96 -9.24
N VAL A 10 -12.35 42.23 -9.60
CA VAL A 10 -11.04 42.67 -10.14
C VAL A 10 -9.95 42.68 -9.07
N LEU A 11 -10.28 42.99 -7.81
CA LEU A 11 -9.32 42.93 -6.71
C LEU A 11 -8.96 41.50 -6.31
N LEU A 12 -9.88 40.55 -6.41
CA LEU A 12 -9.61 39.13 -6.14
C LEU A 12 -8.74 38.50 -7.23
N SER A 13 -8.97 38.89 -8.49
CA SER A 13 -8.16 38.41 -9.64
C SER A 13 -6.73 38.99 -9.61
N LEU A 14 -6.54 40.21 -9.09
CA LEU A 14 -5.21 40.79 -8.98
C LEU A 14 -4.40 40.23 -7.78
N LEU A 15 -5.09 39.73 -6.72
CA LEU A 15 -4.41 39.12 -5.57
C LEU A 15 -3.88 37.72 -5.88
N ILE A 16 -4.49 37.03 -6.84
CA ILE A 16 -4.05 35.68 -7.27
C ILE A 16 -2.86 35.77 -8.24
N ALA A 17 -2.71 36.90 -8.95
CA ALA A 17 -1.65 37.10 -9.93
C ALA A 17 -0.30 37.59 -9.35
N THR A 18 -0.18 37.80 -8.05
CA THR A 18 1.05 38.31 -7.39
C THR A 18 1.70 37.33 -6.40
N VAL A 19 1.30 36.06 -6.41
CA VAL A 19 2.05 35.03 -5.68
C VAL A 19 3.18 34.57 -6.58
N PRO A 20 4.46 34.76 -6.21
CA PRO A 20 5.58 34.21 -6.98
C PRO A 20 5.42 32.68 -6.97
N LEU A 21 5.48 32.08 -8.15
CA LEU A 21 5.73 30.65 -8.32
C LEU A 21 7.17 30.41 -7.84
N GLU A 22 7.35 30.16 -6.58
CA GLU A 22 8.53 29.48 -6.08
C GLU A 22 8.46 28.03 -6.56
N ASN A 23 9.57 27.54 -7.12
CA ASN A 23 9.76 26.18 -7.56
C ASN A 23 9.29 25.21 -6.49
N PRO A 24 8.59 24.12 -6.84
CA PRO A 24 8.44 23.01 -5.95
C PRO A 24 9.76 22.23 -5.94
N GLU A 25 10.74 22.68 -5.18
CA GLU A 25 11.70 21.78 -4.58
C GLU A 25 10.95 20.97 -3.52
N GLU A 26 10.98 19.65 -3.72
CA GLU A 26 10.84 18.62 -2.71
C GLU A 26 10.45 19.13 -1.30
N ASP A 27 9.20 19.40 -1.09
CA ASP A 27 8.62 19.38 0.24
C ASP A 27 7.57 18.26 0.24
N ILE A 28 8.08 17.05 0.58
CA ILE A 28 7.53 16.24 1.64
C ILE A 28 6.04 16.57 1.83
N LEU A 29 5.21 15.80 1.15
CA LEU A 29 3.87 15.53 1.63
C LEU A 29 4.00 14.76 2.96
N THR A 30 4.59 15.43 3.96
CA THR A 30 4.43 15.06 5.34
C THR A 30 3.10 15.64 5.79
N ASP A 31 2.18 14.73 6.08
CA ASP A 31 1.15 14.89 7.08
C ASP A 31 -0.02 15.83 6.78
N VAL A 32 -0.92 15.33 5.97
CA VAL A 32 -2.34 15.63 6.21
C VAL A 32 -3.09 14.33 6.56
N PHE A 33 -2.42 13.38 7.14
CA PHE A 33 -3.08 12.28 7.84
C PHE A 33 -2.92 12.53 9.34
N SER A 34 -3.89 13.23 9.90
CA SER A 34 -4.18 13.04 11.31
C SER A 34 -4.54 11.56 11.45
N PRO A 35 -3.74 10.72 12.12
CA PRO A 35 -4.21 9.40 12.47
C PRO A 35 -5.51 9.61 13.23
N PHE A 36 -6.59 9.00 12.79
CA PHE A 36 -7.80 8.93 13.58
C PHE A 36 -7.52 8.00 14.77
N GLN A 37 -6.70 8.50 15.69
CA GLN A 37 -6.76 8.04 17.03
C GLN A 37 -8.12 8.52 17.57
N THR A 38 -9.10 7.64 17.65
CA THR A 38 -9.84 7.62 18.90
C THR A 38 -8.73 7.59 19.93
N SER A 39 -8.59 8.62 20.77
CA SER A 39 -7.62 8.67 21.85
C SER A 39 -7.72 7.34 22.58
N GLY A 40 -6.87 6.38 22.18
CA GLY A 40 -6.90 5.05 22.72
C GLY A 40 -6.71 5.21 24.21
N ASP A 41 -7.65 4.74 25.00
CA ASP A 41 -7.49 4.72 26.43
C ASP A 41 -6.17 3.99 26.71
N LEU A 42 -5.40 4.52 27.64
CA LEU A 42 -4.18 3.84 28.07
C LEU A 42 -4.55 2.49 28.66
N GLU A 43 -4.05 1.42 28.06
CA GLU A 43 -4.30 0.05 28.52
C GLU A 43 -3.28 -0.38 29.57
N ASP A 44 -3.67 -1.32 30.42
CA ASP A 44 -2.84 -1.88 31.47
C ASP A 44 -1.97 -3.03 30.93
N TYR A 45 -0.69 -2.78 30.70
CA TYR A 45 0.28 -3.76 30.21
C TYR A 45 1.04 -4.45 31.33
N GLU A 46 1.38 -5.72 31.12
CA GLU A 46 2.29 -6.51 31.94
C GLU A 46 3.50 -6.94 31.10
N LEU A 47 4.72 -6.61 31.56
CA LEU A 47 5.96 -7.16 31.01
C LEU A 47 6.54 -8.15 31.99
N TYR A 48 6.69 -9.40 31.57
CA TYR A 48 7.20 -10.51 32.36
C TYR A 48 8.71 -10.59 32.25
N LEU A 49 9.36 -10.91 33.37
CA LEU A 49 10.77 -11.27 33.41
C LEU A 49 10.90 -12.74 32.96
N ASP A 50 11.47 -12.98 31.79
CA ASP A 50 11.57 -14.33 31.21
C ASP A 50 13.03 -14.68 30.87
N LYS A 51 13.26 -15.96 30.59
CA LYS A 51 14.50 -16.48 30.05
C LYS A 51 14.60 -16.15 28.56
N ASP A 52 15.84 -16.09 28.09
CA ASP A 52 16.11 -15.98 26.66
C ASP A 52 15.38 -17.09 25.89
N ARG A 53 14.54 -16.70 24.92
CA ARG A 53 13.75 -17.60 24.06
C ARG A 53 14.49 -18.02 22.80
N ASP A 54 15.50 -17.26 22.39
CA ASP A 54 16.09 -17.39 21.07
C ASP A 54 17.36 -18.26 21.00
N ASP A 55 17.73 -18.97 22.07
CA ASP A 55 18.90 -19.89 22.14
C ASP A 55 20.26 -19.26 21.68
N GLU A 56 20.31 -17.99 21.31
CA GLU A 56 21.49 -17.27 20.80
C GLU A 56 22.27 -16.51 21.87
N GLY A 57 21.81 -16.53 23.06
CA GLY A 57 22.55 -16.42 24.15
C GLY A 57 23.03 -15.35 24.94
N SER A 58 22.59 -14.36 25.57
CA SER A 58 23.11 -13.75 26.83
C SER A 58 22.18 -12.68 27.42
N SER A 59 21.09 -12.36 26.78
CA SER A 59 20.08 -11.42 27.27
C SER A 59 18.84 -12.16 27.76
N LEU A 60 18.28 -11.70 28.89
CA LEU A 60 17.02 -12.21 29.43
C LEU A 60 15.87 -11.36 28.81
N ASP A 61 14.74 -12.01 28.59
CA ASP A 61 13.60 -11.36 27.95
C ASP A 61 12.74 -10.55 28.91
N PHE A 62 12.30 -9.37 28.45
CA PHE A 62 11.29 -8.55 29.08
C PHE A 62 10.10 -8.49 28.12
N THR A 63 9.12 -9.36 28.30
CA THR A 63 8.11 -9.70 27.28
C THR A 63 6.68 -9.52 27.76
N THR A 64 5.77 -9.19 26.82
CA THR A 64 4.33 -9.15 27.06
C THR A 64 3.70 -10.54 27.15
N ILE A 65 4.42 -11.57 26.74
CA ILE A 65 3.92 -12.95 26.72
C ILE A 65 4.16 -13.61 28.09
N GLU A 66 3.09 -14.19 28.66
CA GLU A 66 3.15 -14.92 29.92
C GLU A 66 4.10 -16.13 29.80
N PRO A 67 5.14 -16.24 30.69
CA PRO A 67 6.10 -17.33 30.62
C PRO A 67 5.49 -18.70 30.87
N ASP A 68 5.86 -19.65 30.04
CA ASP A 68 5.48 -21.07 30.18
C ASP A 68 6.51 -21.88 30.90
N GLY A 69 6.09 -22.70 31.87
CA GLY A 69 6.93 -23.69 32.51
C GLY A 69 7.31 -23.40 33.97
N SER A 70 8.44 -23.96 34.41
CA SER A 70 8.97 -23.76 35.74
C SER A 70 9.89 -22.53 35.79
N PHE A 71 9.80 -21.79 36.87
CA PHE A 71 10.67 -20.64 37.10
C PHE A 71 12.16 -21.05 37.20
N ILE A 72 13.02 -20.08 36.88
CA ILE A 72 14.48 -20.13 37.09
C ILE A 72 14.79 -19.25 38.28
N GLU A 73 15.77 -19.68 39.08
CA GLU A 73 16.35 -18.90 40.17
C GLU A 73 17.77 -18.49 39.83
N GLU A 74 18.11 -17.23 40.08
CA GLU A 74 19.44 -16.72 39.82
C GLU A 74 19.89 -15.74 40.90
N SER A 75 21.19 -15.79 41.25
CA SER A 75 21.78 -14.89 42.22
C SER A 75 22.07 -13.53 41.59
N ILE A 76 21.59 -12.46 42.24
CA ILE A 76 21.82 -11.07 41.82
C ILE A 76 22.84 -10.34 42.70
N LEU A 77 23.46 -11.06 43.63
CA LEU A 77 24.47 -10.50 44.51
C LEU A 77 25.86 -10.45 43.84
N GLY A 78 26.43 -9.26 43.75
CA GLY A 78 27.75 -9.03 43.12
C GLY A 78 27.77 -9.07 41.60
N GLY A 79 26.65 -9.24 40.99
CA GLY A 79 26.33 -9.08 39.56
C GLY A 79 24.94 -8.49 39.42
N GLY A 80 24.49 -8.20 38.22
CA GLY A 80 23.13 -7.81 37.93
C GLY A 80 22.54 -8.70 36.84
N LEU A 81 21.23 -8.70 36.72
CA LEU A 81 20.50 -9.28 35.59
C LEU A 81 19.88 -8.15 34.79
N ASP A 82 20.02 -8.24 33.49
CA ASP A 82 19.44 -7.31 32.56
C ASP A 82 18.37 -8.04 31.71
N PHE A 83 17.15 -7.51 31.72
CA PHE A 83 16.02 -8.00 30.94
C PHE A 83 15.71 -6.96 29.88
N TYR A 84 15.56 -7.37 28.62
CA TYR A 84 15.35 -6.49 27.46
C TYR A 84 14.06 -6.86 26.73
N THR A 85 13.33 -5.84 26.26
CA THR A 85 12.38 -6.07 25.18
C THR A 85 13.15 -6.25 23.87
N ASN A 86 12.50 -6.72 22.83
CA ASN A 86 13.02 -6.49 21.49
C ASN A 86 13.09 -4.98 21.22
N GLU A 87 13.84 -4.57 20.18
CA GLU A 87 13.79 -3.20 19.67
C GLU A 87 12.32 -2.85 19.36
N LEU A 88 11.84 -1.71 19.91
CA LEU A 88 10.48 -1.28 19.70
C LEU A 88 10.25 -0.89 18.23
N LEU A 89 9.12 -1.32 17.66
CA LEU A 89 8.75 -1.00 16.29
C LEU A 89 8.02 0.35 16.14
N SER A 90 7.69 1.00 17.26
CA SER A 90 7.13 2.35 17.31
C SER A 90 7.47 3.03 18.62
N ASP A 91 7.31 4.33 18.71
CA ASP A 91 7.46 5.06 19.97
C ASP A 91 6.44 4.56 21.00
N LEU A 92 6.92 4.25 22.19
CA LEU A 92 6.10 3.79 23.31
C LEU A 92 6.19 4.78 24.47
N THR A 93 5.08 5.37 24.88
CA THR A 93 5.04 6.18 26.10
C THR A 93 4.41 5.37 27.22
N ILE A 94 5.18 5.13 28.27
CA ILE A 94 4.77 4.37 29.47
C ILE A 94 4.33 5.32 30.58
N TYR A 95 3.22 4.98 31.23
CA TYR A 95 2.61 5.71 32.34
C TYR A 95 2.45 4.80 33.54
N GLY A 96 2.32 5.40 34.71
CA GLY A 96 2.02 4.62 35.90
C GLY A 96 0.63 3.98 35.86
N LYS A 97 0.51 2.74 36.35
CA LYS A 97 -0.77 2.02 36.47
C LYS A 97 -1.73 2.70 37.45
N SER A 98 -1.19 3.30 38.52
CA SER A 98 -1.98 4.04 39.54
C SER A 98 -1.33 5.39 39.81
N GLY A 99 -1.93 6.45 39.29
CA GLY A 99 -1.30 7.78 39.27
C GLY A 99 -0.07 7.73 38.35
N ASN A 100 1.10 8.06 38.89
CA ASN A 100 2.36 8.04 38.14
C ASN A 100 3.21 6.79 38.46
N THR A 101 2.66 5.81 39.16
CA THR A 101 3.44 4.69 39.67
C THR A 101 3.27 3.45 38.80
N ALA A 102 4.34 2.99 38.17
CA ALA A 102 4.46 1.64 37.63
C ALA A 102 4.83 0.68 38.73
N ARG A 103 4.38 -0.57 38.64
CA ARG A 103 4.57 -1.56 39.68
C ARG A 103 5.42 -2.72 39.18
N ILE A 104 6.44 -3.06 39.96
CA ILE A 104 7.20 -4.30 39.74
C ILE A 104 6.78 -5.29 40.81
N PHE A 105 6.39 -6.50 40.40
CA PHE A 105 6.25 -7.65 41.27
C PHE A 105 7.47 -8.53 41.05
N ALA A 106 8.25 -8.76 42.13
CA ALA A 106 9.44 -9.59 42.06
C ALA A 106 9.39 -10.65 43.17
N PHE A 107 9.61 -11.91 42.82
CA PHE A 107 9.78 -12.98 43.75
C PHE A 107 11.26 -13.11 44.10
N MET A 108 11.59 -12.79 45.36
CA MET A 108 12.99 -12.77 45.84
C MET A 108 13.17 -13.64 47.06
N GLN A 109 14.39 -14.10 47.24
CA GLN A 109 14.83 -14.89 48.40
C GLN A 109 16.13 -14.28 48.91
N PHE A 110 16.19 -14.00 50.22
CA PHE A 110 17.39 -13.52 50.87
C PHE A 110 17.85 -14.53 51.91
N GLU A 111 19.00 -15.11 51.68
CA GLU A 111 19.64 -16.08 52.60
C GLU A 111 20.85 -15.45 53.28
N SER A 112 20.99 -15.65 54.59
CA SER A 112 22.19 -15.26 55.32
C SER A 112 22.43 -16.15 56.49
N SER A 113 23.70 -16.32 56.83
CA SER A 113 24.14 -16.99 58.09
C SER A 113 24.02 -16.08 59.31
N GLY A 114 23.80 -14.76 59.15
CA GLY A 114 23.66 -13.76 60.20
C GLY A 114 22.23 -13.24 60.33
N ASN A 115 21.75 -12.98 61.57
CA ASN A 115 20.38 -12.51 61.80
C ASN A 115 20.17 -11.04 61.48
N ASP A 116 21.23 -10.24 61.55
CA ASP A 116 21.16 -8.79 61.37
C ASP A 116 21.67 -8.35 59.97
N SER A 117 21.67 -9.30 59.03
CA SER A 117 22.06 -9.02 57.66
C SER A 117 20.94 -8.31 56.89
N THR A 118 21.29 -7.40 56.01
CA THR A 118 20.37 -6.70 55.11
C THR A 118 20.89 -6.79 53.69
N ALA A 119 19.97 -6.71 52.72
CA ALA A 119 20.34 -6.59 51.32
C ALA A 119 19.53 -5.46 50.66
N ASP A 120 20.23 -4.64 49.88
CA ASP A 120 19.64 -3.60 49.06
C ASP A 120 19.51 -4.16 47.64
N VAL A 121 18.28 -4.30 47.16
CA VAL A 121 17.99 -4.71 45.76
C VAL A 121 17.55 -3.48 44.98
N THR A 122 18.30 -3.18 43.96
CA THR A 122 18.07 -2.01 43.10
C THR A 122 17.49 -2.45 41.77
N PHE A 123 16.35 -1.86 41.42
CA PHE A 123 15.67 -1.97 40.15
C PHE A 123 15.86 -0.68 39.35
N LYS A 124 16.33 -0.80 38.12
CA LYS A 124 16.52 0.35 37.22
C LYS A 124 15.81 0.07 35.92
N LEU A 125 14.99 1.04 35.44
CA LEU A 125 14.31 1.01 34.18
C LEU A 125 14.98 1.98 33.23
N PHE A 126 15.27 1.55 31.99
CA PHE A 126 15.94 2.32 30.96
C PHE A 126 15.11 2.35 29.67
N ALA A 127 15.23 3.45 28.93
CA ALA A 127 14.89 3.56 27.52
C ALA A 127 16.19 3.60 26.72
N GLY A 128 16.52 2.54 25.98
CA GLY A 128 17.86 2.35 25.44
C GLY A 128 18.92 2.48 26.54
N ASP A 129 19.86 3.41 26.37
CA ASP A 129 20.91 3.71 27.38
C ASP A 129 20.49 4.73 28.46
N SER A 130 19.31 5.32 28.35
CA SER A 130 18.85 6.40 29.22
C SER A 130 18.09 5.87 30.42
N LEU A 131 18.57 6.15 31.64
CA LEU A 131 17.87 5.77 32.86
C LEU A 131 16.56 6.55 33.00
N ILE A 132 15.42 5.85 32.96
CA ILE A 132 14.10 6.41 33.25
C ILE A 132 13.93 6.60 34.75
N LYS A 133 14.07 5.50 35.49
CA LYS A 133 13.84 5.50 36.94
C LYS A 133 14.62 4.38 37.64
N GLN A 134 14.85 4.58 38.94
CA GLN A 134 15.35 3.53 39.81
C GLN A 134 14.65 3.53 41.17
N HIS A 135 14.58 2.36 41.77
CA HIS A 135 14.14 2.15 43.16
C HIS A 135 15.04 1.14 43.84
N THR A 136 15.24 1.31 45.14
CA THR A 136 15.98 0.33 45.95
C THR A 136 15.08 -0.18 47.07
N GLU A 137 14.86 -1.48 47.10
CA GLU A 137 14.12 -2.19 48.14
C GLU A 137 15.09 -2.79 49.12
N VAL A 138 14.83 -2.64 50.41
CA VAL A 138 15.67 -3.17 51.47
C VAL A 138 15.09 -4.49 51.99
N LEU A 139 15.79 -5.57 51.78
CA LEU A 139 15.42 -6.88 52.31
C LEU A 139 16.00 -7.03 53.71
N GLU A 140 15.12 -7.16 54.68
CA GLU A 140 15.45 -7.43 56.08
C GLU A 140 15.05 -8.88 56.46
N ASN A 141 15.55 -9.37 57.57
CA ASN A 141 15.20 -10.69 58.12
C ASN A 141 15.51 -11.85 57.14
N PRO A 142 16.81 -12.09 56.84
CA PRO A 142 17.19 -13.18 55.97
C PRO A 142 16.74 -14.52 56.49
N CYS A 143 16.35 -15.39 55.62
CA CYS A 143 16.13 -16.78 55.95
C CYS A 143 17.48 -17.44 56.27
N ARG A 144 17.50 -18.34 57.26
CA ARG A 144 18.68 -19.15 57.56
C ARG A 144 18.71 -20.40 56.69
N GLY A 145 19.45 -20.33 55.56
CA GLY A 145 19.77 -21.52 54.79
C GLY A 145 20.49 -22.56 55.66
N GLY A 146 19.99 -23.77 55.71
CA GLY A 146 20.59 -24.90 56.41
C GLY A 146 20.16 -26.21 55.77
N PHE A 147 20.86 -27.30 56.08
CA PHE A 147 20.70 -28.63 55.51
C PHE A 147 19.26 -29.18 55.50
N PHE A 148 18.27 -28.48 56.09
CA PHE A 148 16.89 -28.93 56.26
C PHE A 148 15.85 -27.79 56.16
N ASN A 149 16.23 -26.56 55.86
CA ASN A 149 15.30 -25.45 55.72
C ASN A 149 15.45 -24.87 54.32
N ASP A 150 14.50 -25.18 53.45
CA ASP A 150 14.31 -24.45 52.20
C ASP A 150 13.75 -23.05 52.54
N CYS A 151 14.36 -22.02 52.00
CA CYS A 151 13.85 -20.66 52.10
C CYS A 151 12.63 -20.50 51.20
N ASP A 152 11.56 -19.92 51.74
CA ASP A 152 10.37 -19.61 50.92
C ASP A 152 10.63 -18.38 50.05
N TRP A 153 10.07 -18.40 48.87
CA TRP A 153 10.02 -17.24 47.99
C TRP A 153 9.04 -16.20 48.52
N SER A 154 9.49 -14.96 48.63
CA SER A 154 8.65 -13.82 49.05
C SER A 154 8.37 -12.92 47.86
N GLY A 155 7.10 -12.58 47.65
CA GLY A 155 6.69 -11.61 46.64
C GLY A 155 6.81 -10.19 47.16
N TYR A 156 7.53 -9.36 46.46
CA TYR A 156 7.71 -7.94 46.76
C TYR A 156 7.00 -7.10 45.69
N GLN A 157 6.29 -6.04 46.11
CA GLN A 157 5.76 -5.02 45.24
C GLN A 157 6.64 -3.79 45.35
N ILE A 158 7.22 -3.38 44.25
CA ILE A 158 8.12 -2.24 44.15
C ILE A 158 7.43 -1.19 43.31
N ASP A 159 7.32 0.02 43.80
CA ASP A 159 6.67 1.13 43.12
C ASP A 159 7.75 2.02 42.48
N LEU A 160 7.67 2.18 41.13
CA LEU A 160 8.49 3.11 40.34
C LEU A 160 7.67 4.35 40.02
N ASP A 161 8.04 5.50 40.56
CA ASP A 161 7.37 6.77 40.28
C ASP A 161 7.84 7.31 38.92
N LEU A 162 7.04 7.13 37.87
CA LEU A 162 7.26 7.67 36.54
C LEU A 162 6.92 9.17 36.47
N ASP A 163 7.27 9.83 35.39
CA ASP A 163 6.94 11.23 35.17
C ASP A 163 5.44 11.39 34.87
N ASN A 164 4.88 12.55 35.20
CA ASN A 164 3.44 12.83 35.03
C ASN A 164 3.00 12.76 33.56
N ASP A 165 3.86 13.17 32.66
CA ASP A 165 3.62 13.20 31.21
C ASP A 165 3.99 11.88 30.52
N GLY A 166 4.33 10.85 31.31
CA GLY A 166 4.84 9.58 30.85
C GLY A 166 6.33 9.63 30.51
N ASN A 167 6.89 8.47 30.22
CA ASN A 167 8.28 8.33 29.78
C ASN A 167 8.30 7.61 28.42
N THR A 168 8.84 8.26 27.40
CA THR A 168 8.85 7.73 26.03
C THR A 168 10.12 6.94 25.76
N VAL A 169 9.96 5.75 25.21
CA VAL A 169 10.99 4.92 24.61
C VAL A 169 10.82 5.06 23.10
N SER A 170 11.88 5.44 22.39
CA SER A 170 11.78 5.71 20.95
C SER A 170 11.78 4.42 20.14
N ASN A 171 11.22 4.50 18.94
CA ASN A 171 11.34 3.46 17.92
C ASN A 171 12.81 3.08 17.70
N GLY A 172 13.10 1.77 17.66
CA GLY A 172 14.44 1.21 17.54
C GLY A 172 15.24 1.14 18.85
N ASP A 173 14.72 1.70 19.95
CA ASP A 173 15.28 1.51 21.30
C ASP A 173 14.61 0.31 21.99
N GLU A 174 15.29 -0.22 23.04
CA GLU A 174 14.77 -1.28 23.90
C GLU A 174 14.32 -0.71 25.23
N LEU A 175 13.27 -1.27 25.84
CA LEU A 175 12.96 -1.08 27.24
C LEU A 175 13.76 -2.11 28.04
N ARG A 176 14.59 -1.65 28.99
CA ARG A 176 15.49 -2.53 29.77
C ARG A 176 15.23 -2.41 31.26
N MET A 177 15.18 -3.56 31.94
CA MET A 177 15.12 -3.67 33.40
C MET A 177 16.44 -4.27 33.92
N GLU A 178 17.23 -3.49 34.64
CA GLU A 178 18.42 -3.96 35.38
C GLU A 178 18.04 -4.23 36.83
N ILE A 179 18.37 -5.43 37.34
CA ILE A 179 18.12 -5.82 38.73
C ILE A 179 19.45 -6.24 39.33
N SER A 180 19.87 -5.57 40.41
CA SER A 180 21.15 -5.87 41.10
C SER A 180 20.99 -5.82 42.62
N ALA A 181 21.84 -6.51 43.32
CA ALA A 181 21.82 -6.51 44.78
C ALA A 181 23.20 -6.25 45.38
N SER A 182 23.19 -5.58 46.54
CA SER A 182 24.31 -5.51 47.47
C SER A 182 23.87 -5.95 48.86
N ALA A 183 24.68 -6.68 49.57
CA ALA A 183 24.32 -7.18 50.90
C ALA A 183 25.37 -6.85 51.95
N SER A 184 24.89 -6.50 53.14
CA SER A 184 25.70 -6.38 54.34
C SER A 184 25.50 -7.64 55.19
N CYS A 185 26.48 -8.54 55.18
CA CYS A 185 26.41 -9.82 55.87
C CYS A 185 27.06 -9.73 57.23
N GLU A 186 26.27 -9.63 58.28
CA GLU A 186 26.80 -9.67 59.67
C GLU A 186 26.86 -11.12 60.17
N GLY A 187 28.06 -11.62 60.42
CA GLY A 187 28.28 -12.91 60.98
C GLY A 187 29.08 -12.79 62.31
N GLN A 188 28.60 -13.43 63.35
CA GLN A 188 29.42 -13.56 64.55
C GLN A 188 30.71 -14.38 64.28
N SER A 189 31.81 -13.69 64.15
CA SER A 189 33.14 -14.35 64.18
C SER A 189 33.49 -14.86 65.60
N GLN A 190 32.81 -15.90 66.01
CA GLN A 190 33.34 -16.68 67.12
C GLN A 190 34.20 -17.87 66.60
N GLY A 191 35.45 -17.57 66.28
CA GLY A 191 36.50 -18.55 66.29
C GLY A 191 36.55 -19.67 65.25
N GLY A 192 36.06 -19.46 64.05
CA GLY A 192 36.11 -20.42 62.92
C GLY A 192 36.35 -19.72 61.58
N PHE A 193 37.14 -20.37 60.73
CA PHE A 193 37.48 -19.90 59.37
C PHE A 193 36.28 -19.87 58.42
N GLY A 194 35.26 -19.07 58.68
CA GLY A 194 34.11 -18.89 57.78
C GLY A 194 33.55 -17.52 58.00
N GLY A 195 33.71 -16.61 57.02
CA GLY A 195 33.01 -15.33 56.96
C GLY A 195 31.49 -15.57 56.77
N ALA A 196 30.66 -14.61 57.23
CA ALA A 196 29.22 -14.65 56.93
C ALA A 196 29.00 -14.69 55.39
N SER A 197 28.16 -15.59 54.95
CA SER A 197 27.74 -15.66 53.56
C SER A 197 26.31 -15.13 53.41
N CYS A 198 26.07 -14.31 52.43
CA CYS A 198 24.74 -13.90 51.98
C CYS A 198 24.53 -14.35 50.53
N GLU A 199 23.30 -14.61 50.22
CA GLU A 199 22.85 -14.83 48.87
C GLU A 199 21.50 -14.11 48.65
N VAL A 200 21.37 -13.41 47.56
CA VAL A 200 20.11 -12.78 47.13
C VAL A 200 19.76 -13.35 45.76
N LYS A 201 18.63 -14.00 45.69
CA LYS A 201 18.13 -14.61 44.45
C LYS A 201 16.83 -13.97 44.02
N ILE A 202 16.62 -13.94 42.70
CA ILE A 202 15.35 -13.61 42.06
C ILE A 202 14.85 -14.82 41.27
N ALA A 203 13.55 -14.98 41.23
CA ALA A 203 12.90 -16.01 40.42
C ALA A 203 12.13 -15.38 39.25
N TYR A 204 12.30 -15.93 38.05
CA TYR A 204 11.71 -15.45 36.79
C TYR A 204 11.47 -16.61 35.80
N GLY A 205 10.91 -16.35 34.61
CA GLY A 205 10.75 -17.32 33.55
C GLY A 205 9.69 -18.40 33.80
N GLY A 206 8.81 -18.19 34.77
CA GLY A 206 7.75 -19.12 35.08
C GLY A 206 6.96 -18.72 36.32
N LYS A 207 5.93 -19.48 36.63
CA LYS A 207 5.02 -19.23 37.75
C LYS A 207 5.60 -19.61 39.11
N ILE A 208 5.56 -18.66 40.02
CA ILE A 208 6.00 -18.87 41.44
C ILE A 208 4.75 -18.75 42.31
N GLY A 209 4.30 -19.88 42.87
CA GLY A 209 3.04 -19.91 43.60
C GLY A 209 1.85 -19.55 42.70
N ASN A 210 1.29 -18.37 42.89
CA ASN A 210 0.17 -17.87 42.10
C ASN A 210 0.52 -16.63 41.22
N GLY A 211 1.80 -16.32 41.04
CA GLY A 211 2.21 -15.13 40.32
C GLY A 211 3.50 -15.29 39.55
N TYR A 212 3.87 -14.23 38.85
CA TYR A 212 5.07 -14.08 38.05
C TYR A 212 5.86 -12.86 38.52
N SER A 213 7.18 -12.87 38.28
CA SER A 213 7.95 -11.63 38.34
C SER A 213 7.67 -10.82 37.06
N ARG A 214 7.16 -9.59 37.22
CA ARG A 214 6.70 -8.75 36.13
C ARG A 214 6.65 -7.27 36.51
N MET A 215 6.54 -6.40 35.51
CA MET A 215 6.23 -4.99 35.68
C MET A 215 4.84 -4.70 35.12
N GLU A 216 4.06 -3.88 35.82
CA GLU A 216 2.75 -3.40 35.41
C GLU A 216 2.80 -1.88 35.20
N PHE A 217 2.30 -1.42 34.04
CA PHE A 217 2.24 -0.02 33.66
C PHE A 217 1.05 0.23 32.72
N ARG A 218 0.85 1.46 32.26
CA ARG A 218 -0.12 1.77 31.20
C ARG A 218 0.59 2.33 29.99
N ALA A 219 0.12 1.96 28.82
CA ALA A 219 0.64 2.43 27.55
C ALA A 219 -0.44 2.39 26.47
N ASN A 220 -0.10 2.93 25.30
CA ASN A 220 -0.81 2.71 24.06
C ASN A 220 0.18 2.11 23.06
N ALA A 221 0.37 0.78 23.12
CA ALA A 221 1.35 0.07 22.29
C ALA A 221 0.86 -0.13 20.84
N LEU A 222 -0.45 -0.20 20.63
CA LEU A 222 -1.08 -0.43 19.32
C LEU A 222 -1.40 0.87 18.56
N SER A 223 -0.66 1.95 18.75
CA SER A 223 -0.95 3.25 18.15
C SER A 223 -0.41 3.40 16.72
N GLY A 224 -1.10 4.18 15.90
CA GLY A 224 -0.63 4.56 14.56
C GLY A 224 -0.93 3.57 13.44
N SER A 225 -1.71 2.52 13.70
CA SER A 225 -2.18 1.60 12.66
C SER A 225 -3.14 2.28 11.69
N GLN A 226 -3.17 1.84 10.43
CA GLN A 226 -4.00 2.43 9.38
C GLN A 226 -4.42 1.40 8.34
N VAL A 227 -5.47 1.75 7.57
CA VAL A 227 -5.89 1.02 6.37
C VAL A 227 -5.88 1.98 5.20
N LYS A 228 -5.34 1.54 4.07
CA LYS A 228 -5.41 2.25 2.79
C LYS A 228 -6.21 1.42 1.80
N ILE A 229 -6.95 2.11 0.93
CA ILE A 229 -7.80 1.50 -0.08
C ILE A 229 -7.24 1.88 -1.45
N HIS A 230 -6.95 0.89 -2.29
CA HIS A 230 -6.41 1.08 -3.62
C HIS A 230 -7.27 0.37 -4.65
N GLU A 231 -7.39 0.97 -5.82
CA GLU A 231 -7.97 0.31 -6.97
C GLU A 231 -6.96 -0.68 -7.58
N VAL A 232 -7.41 -1.90 -7.91
CA VAL A 232 -6.60 -2.89 -8.61
C VAL A 232 -6.78 -2.72 -10.11
N GLY A 233 -5.74 -2.36 -10.83
CA GLY A 233 -5.73 -2.21 -12.30
C GLY A 233 -4.55 -1.37 -12.77
N ASP A 234 -4.12 -1.57 -14.01
CA ASP A 234 -3.10 -0.83 -14.79
C ASP A 234 -1.87 -0.27 -14.03
N GLY A 235 -1.37 -1.03 -13.06
CA GLY A 235 -0.29 -0.61 -12.17
C GLY A 235 -0.84 0.01 -10.89
N TRP A 236 -0.15 -0.24 -9.82
CA TRP A 236 -0.42 0.31 -8.50
C TRP A 236 -0.57 1.83 -8.57
N SER A 237 -1.76 2.34 -8.38
CA SER A 237 -1.92 3.72 -8.01
C SER A 237 -1.66 3.80 -6.50
N GLU A 238 -0.65 4.55 -6.07
CA GLU A 238 -0.45 4.89 -4.66
C GLU A 238 -1.57 5.80 -4.13
N THR A 239 -2.48 6.20 -5.00
CA THR A 239 -3.59 7.08 -4.66
C THR A 239 -4.68 6.27 -3.99
N GLU A 240 -5.02 6.63 -2.78
CA GLU A 240 -6.14 6.09 -2.04
C GLU A 240 -7.46 6.41 -2.75
N VAL A 241 -8.31 5.40 -2.92
CA VAL A 241 -9.60 5.51 -3.60
C VAL A 241 -10.72 5.23 -2.59
N THR A 242 -11.53 6.22 -2.31
CA THR A 242 -12.69 6.09 -1.41
C THR A 242 -14.00 5.83 -2.15
N GLU A 243 -14.10 6.29 -3.41
CA GLU A 243 -15.22 6.03 -4.30
C GLU A 243 -14.87 4.92 -5.30
N TRP A 244 -15.71 3.90 -5.37
CA TRP A 244 -15.50 2.76 -6.26
C TRP A 244 -16.80 2.35 -6.95
N SER A 245 -16.70 2.09 -8.26
CA SER A 245 -17.82 1.64 -9.05
C SER A 245 -17.92 0.12 -9.02
N PRO A 246 -19.08 -0.48 -8.72
CA PRO A 246 -19.23 -1.93 -8.63
C PRO A 246 -18.85 -2.71 -9.89
N THR A 247 -18.95 -2.06 -11.05
CA THR A 247 -18.60 -2.63 -12.36
C THR A 247 -17.40 -1.94 -12.98
N HIS A 248 -16.67 -1.18 -12.17
CA HIS A 248 -15.52 -0.39 -12.58
C HIS A 248 -14.55 -1.26 -13.39
N ARG A 249 -14.34 -0.89 -14.63
CA ARG A 249 -13.65 -1.67 -15.66
C ARG A 249 -14.01 -3.16 -15.55
N ILE A 250 -14.80 -3.69 -16.45
CA ILE A 250 -15.30 -5.10 -16.42
C ILE A 250 -14.18 -6.10 -16.07
N GLU A 251 -12.95 -5.77 -16.38
CA GLU A 251 -11.75 -6.54 -16.09
C GLU A 251 -11.26 -6.42 -14.63
N ASN A 252 -11.55 -5.30 -13.95
CA ASN A 252 -11.00 -4.97 -12.62
C ASN A 252 -12.11 -4.70 -11.60
N ARG A 253 -12.81 -5.74 -11.20
CA ARG A 253 -13.84 -5.70 -10.13
C ARG A 253 -13.22 -5.88 -8.76
N GLU A 254 -12.04 -5.33 -8.55
CA GLU A 254 -11.24 -5.59 -7.38
C GLU A 254 -10.76 -4.27 -6.76
N ILE A 255 -10.85 -4.20 -5.45
CA ILE A 255 -10.18 -3.19 -4.64
C ILE A 255 -9.21 -3.88 -3.70
N GLN A 256 -8.08 -3.26 -3.44
CA GLN A 256 -7.10 -3.75 -2.52
C GLN A 256 -7.11 -2.94 -1.23
N PHE A 257 -7.17 -3.63 -0.11
CA PHE A 257 -6.94 -3.05 1.19
C PHE A 257 -5.50 -3.35 1.61
N THR A 258 -4.76 -2.31 1.96
CA THR A 258 -3.45 -2.42 2.59
C THR A 258 -3.60 -2.05 4.06
N VAL A 259 -3.31 -2.98 4.95
CA VAL A 259 -3.27 -2.73 6.38
C VAL A 259 -1.82 -2.48 6.79
N ASP A 260 -1.61 -1.44 7.59
CA ASP A 260 -0.34 -1.11 8.24
C ASP A 260 -0.60 -1.15 9.74
N VAL A 261 -0.13 -2.20 10.39
CA VAL A 261 -0.36 -2.45 11.81
C VAL A 261 0.89 -2.09 12.59
N ARG A 262 0.73 -1.19 13.54
CA ARG A 262 1.81 -0.72 14.39
C ARG A 262 1.58 -1.15 15.81
N ASP A 263 2.53 -1.93 16.32
CA ASP A 263 2.60 -2.40 17.69
C ASP A 263 4.01 -2.17 18.22
N ALA A 264 4.13 -1.52 19.37
CA ALA A 264 5.44 -1.19 19.92
C ALA A 264 6.28 -2.43 20.26
N PHE A 265 5.64 -3.50 20.75
CA PHE A 265 6.32 -4.77 21.09
C PHE A 265 6.45 -5.73 19.91
N GLY A 266 5.89 -5.34 18.75
CA GLY A 266 6.05 -6.05 17.51
C GLY A 266 5.13 -7.24 17.34
N ARG A 267 5.44 -8.04 16.31
CA ARG A 267 4.55 -9.12 15.85
C ARG A 267 4.22 -10.17 16.92
N ALA A 268 5.13 -10.43 17.84
CA ALA A 268 4.94 -11.45 18.87
C ALA A 268 3.85 -11.06 19.89
N ASP A 269 3.57 -9.77 20.01
CA ASP A 269 2.53 -9.23 20.88
C ASP A 269 1.13 -9.25 20.26
N ILE A 270 1.02 -9.48 18.95
CA ILE A 270 -0.27 -9.46 18.24
C ILE A 270 -0.88 -10.87 18.23
N ASP A 271 -2.10 -10.99 18.76
CA ASP A 271 -2.90 -12.22 18.74
C ASP A 271 -3.72 -12.33 17.45
N SER A 272 -4.46 -11.27 17.07
CA SER A 272 -5.26 -11.28 15.85
C SER A 272 -5.34 -9.91 15.19
N ILE A 273 -5.49 -9.93 13.86
CA ILE A 273 -5.76 -8.75 13.02
C ILE A 273 -6.90 -9.09 12.09
N GLU A 274 -7.98 -8.32 12.16
CA GLU A 274 -9.20 -8.55 11.39
C GLU A 274 -9.63 -7.27 10.69
N LEU A 275 -9.90 -7.37 9.39
CA LEU A 275 -10.45 -6.30 8.57
C LEU A 275 -11.93 -6.59 8.28
N TYR A 276 -12.80 -5.61 8.51
CA TYR A 276 -14.24 -5.70 8.29
C TYR A 276 -14.75 -4.60 7.38
N LEU A 277 -15.41 -4.99 6.28
CA LEU A 277 -16.21 -4.09 5.45
C LEU A 277 -17.68 -4.36 5.76
N TYR A 278 -18.37 -3.37 6.32
CA TYR A 278 -19.76 -3.49 6.73
C TYR A 278 -20.72 -3.05 5.64
N THR A 279 -21.97 -3.48 5.73
CA THR A 279 -23.06 -2.88 4.97
C THR A 279 -23.28 -1.42 5.40
N PRO A 280 -23.92 -0.57 4.58
CA PRO A 280 -24.13 0.85 4.93
C PRO A 280 -24.84 1.07 6.27
N SER A 281 -25.68 0.14 6.70
CA SER A 281 -26.37 0.19 8.00
C SER A 281 -25.55 -0.35 9.17
N LYS A 282 -24.33 -0.84 8.94
CA LYS A 282 -23.53 -1.62 9.92
C LYS A 282 -24.27 -2.85 10.48
N ALA A 283 -25.33 -3.30 9.86
CA ALA A 283 -26.13 -4.42 10.36
C ALA A 283 -25.50 -5.80 10.13
N SER A 284 -24.61 -5.90 9.16
CA SER A 284 -23.86 -7.11 8.82
C SER A 284 -22.55 -6.75 8.12
N THR A 285 -21.62 -7.70 8.09
CA THR A 285 -20.39 -7.59 7.30
C THR A 285 -20.66 -8.01 5.87
N THR A 286 -20.13 -7.24 4.92
CA THR A 286 -20.09 -7.59 3.48
C THR A 286 -18.88 -8.45 3.19
N TYR A 287 -17.77 -8.13 3.84
CA TYR A 287 -16.48 -8.80 3.71
C TYR A 287 -15.73 -8.77 5.04
N SER A 288 -15.04 -9.85 5.37
CA SER A 288 -14.11 -9.90 6.48
C SER A 288 -12.87 -10.69 6.11
N LYS A 289 -11.72 -10.28 6.63
CA LYS A 289 -10.45 -10.96 6.48
C LYS A 289 -9.72 -10.98 7.81
N GLU A 290 -9.39 -12.16 8.29
CA GLU A 290 -8.41 -12.38 9.36
C GLU A 290 -7.04 -12.62 8.72
N PHE A 291 -6.02 -11.88 9.16
CA PHE A 291 -4.67 -12.01 8.64
C PHE A 291 -3.89 -13.06 9.45
N GLY A 292 -3.45 -14.10 8.76
CA GLY A 292 -2.58 -15.10 9.36
C GLY A 292 -1.13 -14.60 9.51
N ASN A 293 -0.39 -15.26 10.40
CA ASN A 293 0.99 -14.90 10.74
C ASN A 293 1.97 -14.74 9.56
N ASN A 294 1.72 -15.37 8.41
CA ASN A 294 2.59 -15.32 7.24
C ASN A 294 2.13 -14.28 6.19
N GLU A 295 0.98 -13.66 6.38
CA GLU A 295 0.40 -12.70 5.43
C GLU A 295 0.90 -11.27 5.69
N LEU A 296 1.37 -11.00 6.92
CA LEU A 296 1.97 -9.75 7.31
C LEU A 296 3.48 -9.78 7.14
N LYS A 297 4.03 -8.73 6.58
CA LYS A 297 5.48 -8.54 6.41
C LYS A 297 5.92 -7.29 7.15
N LEU A 298 7.08 -7.38 7.79
CA LEU A 298 7.70 -6.19 8.36
C LEU A 298 8.13 -5.26 7.22
N ASP A 299 7.65 -4.02 7.27
CA ASP A 299 8.02 -2.96 6.35
C ASP A 299 8.24 -1.67 7.15
N ASN A 300 9.47 -1.13 7.08
CA ASN A 300 9.93 -0.04 7.94
C ASN A 300 9.65 -0.33 9.42
N ASP A 301 8.69 0.38 10.00
CA ASP A 301 8.36 0.35 11.43
C ASP A 301 7.02 -0.35 11.71
N GLY A 302 6.45 -1.06 10.74
CA GLY A 302 5.12 -1.67 10.85
C GLY A 302 4.99 -3.04 10.19
N LEU A 303 3.86 -3.68 10.44
CA LEU A 303 3.46 -4.94 9.82
C LEU A 303 2.45 -4.65 8.71
N VAL A 304 2.86 -4.87 7.47
CA VAL A 304 2.03 -4.57 6.30
C VAL A 304 1.45 -5.84 5.70
N GLY A 305 0.14 -5.82 5.48
CA GLY A 305 -0.60 -6.89 4.81
C GLY A 305 -1.52 -6.36 3.72
N ASN A 306 -1.63 -7.11 2.62
CA ASN A 306 -2.48 -6.77 1.51
C ASN A 306 -3.57 -7.81 1.34
N VAL A 307 -4.80 -7.37 1.08
CA VAL A 307 -5.92 -8.24 0.72
C VAL A 307 -6.75 -7.63 -0.39
N THR A 308 -7.14 -8.45 -1.34
CA THR A 308 -7.96 -8.03 -2.47
C THR A 308 -9.41 -8.42 -2.21
N PHE A 309 -10.31 -7.44 -2.33
CA PHE A 309 -11.75 -7.65 -2.31
C PHE A 309 -12.26 -7.66 -3.75
N THR A 310 -12.90 -8.76 -4.14
CA THR A 310 -13.53 -8.89 -5.46
C THR A 310 -15.02 -8.60 -5.33
N TYR A 311 -15.53 -7.63 -6.10
CA TYR A 311 -16.96 -7.34 -6.13
C TYR A 311 -17.76 -8.54 -6.61
N SER A 312 -18.75 -8.94 -5.82
CA SER A 312 -19.74 -9.94 -6.20
C SER A 312 -21.07 -9.29 -6.56
N SER A 313 -21.78 -9.85 -7.55
CA SER A 313 -23.12 -9.37 -7.92
C SER A 313 -24.05 -9.42 -6.71
N GLY A 314 -24.64 -8.28 -6.35
CA GLY A 314 -25.58 -8.18 -5.22
C GLY A 314 -25.15 -7.20 -4.11
N ILE A 315 -23.97 -6.61 -4.20
CA ILE A 315 -23.62 -5.46 -3.34
C ILE A 315 -24.42 -4.26 -3.84
N GLU A 316 -25.14 -3.62 -2.92
CA GLU A 316 -25.89 -2.40 -3.20
C GLU A 316 -24.94 -1.19 -3.20
N SER A 317 -25.32 -0.12 -3.92
CA SER A 317 -24.61 1.16 -3.84
C SER A 317 -24.77 1.79 -2.45
N GLY A 318 -23.78 2.54 -2.01
CA GLY A 318 -23.79 3.23 -0.72
C GLY A 318 -22.43 3.30 -0.07
N GLU A 319 -22.39 3.92 1.11
CA GLU A 319 -21.19 4.06 1.94
C GLU A 319 -21.02 2.82 2.82
N TYR A 320 -19.92 2.13 2.66
CA TYR A 320 -19.55 0.89 3.37
C TYR A 320 -18.46 1.20 4.38
N PRO A 321 -18.78 1.24 5.68
CA PRO A 321 -17.78 1.44 6.72
C PRO A 321 -16.73 0.32 6.72
N LEU A 322 -15.47 0.72 6.91
CA LEU A 322 -14.31 -0.18 6.95
C LEU A 322 -13.65 -0.04 8.34
N GLU A 323 -13.46 -1.15 9.01
CA GLU A 323 -12.84 -1.21 10.33
C GLU A 323 -11.69 -2.22 10.34
N LEU A 324 -10.58 -1.83 10.98
CA LEU A 324 -9.46 -2.70 11.30
C LEU A 324 -9.48 -2.95 12.81
N VAL A 325 -9.59 -4.21 13.21
CA VAL A 325 -9.59 -4.65 14.60
C VAL A 325 -8.29 -5.37 14.88
N ILE A 326 -7.56 -4.91 15.89
CA ILE A 326 -6.30 -5.51 16.32
C ILE A 326 -6.45 -5.93 17.77
N THR A 327 -6.07 -7.18 18.07
CA THR A 327 -6.04 -7.72 19.43
C THR A 327 -4.63 -8.15 19.75
N ASP A 328 -4.10 -7.74 20.90
CA ASP A 328 -2.80 -8.19 21.39
C ASP A 328 -2.92 -9.47 22.26
N VAL A 329 -1.79 -10.07 22.62
CA VAL A 329 -1.73 -11.29 23.43
C VAL A 329 -2.26 -11.10 24.86
N GLN A 330 -2.36 -9.87 25.36
CA GLN A 330 -2.93 -9.55 26.67
C GLN A 330 -4.43 -9.29 26.61
N GLY A 331 -5.00 -9.29 25.39
CA GLY A 331 -6.43 -9.16 25.15
C GLY A 331 -6.90 -7.70 25.03
N HIS A 332 -6.00 -6.73 24.84
CA HIS A 332 -6.37 -5.38 24.50
C HIS A 332 -6.86 -5.33 23.05
N VAL A 333 -7.92 -4.58 22.81
CA VAL A 333 -8.54 -4.48 21.48
C VAL A 333 -8.58 -3.03 21.04
N ILE A 334 -7.99 -2.76 19.89
CA ILE A 334 -8.11 -1.46 19.23
C ILE A 334 -8.90 -1.62 17.94
N VAL A 335 -9.81 -0.68 17.72
CA VAL A 335 -10.62 -0.59 16.50
C VAL A 335 -10.27 0.70 15.79
N TYR A 336 -9.80 0.58 14.55
CA TYR A 336 -9.55 1.71 13.66
C TYR A 336 -10.67 1.78 12.63
N ASP A 337 -11.48 2.83 12.74
CA ASP A 337 -12.48 3.16 11.71
C ASP A 337 -11.78 3.91 10.57
N HIS A 338 -11.90 3.41 9.33
CA HIS A 338 -11.48 4.20 8.17
C HIS A 338 -12.43 5.40 8.02
N PRO A 339 -11.91 6.63 7.86
CA PRO A 339 -12.72 7.85 7.96
C PRO A 339 -13.87 7.92 6.96
N GLU A 340 -13.66 7.42 5.76
CA GLU A 340 -14.65 7.49 4.68
C GLU A 340 -15.21 6.10 4.30
N GLY A 341 -14.49 5.01 4.69
CA GLY A 341 -14.85 3.67 4.24
C GLY A 341 -14.74 3.54 2.72
N VAL A 342 -15.62 2.72 2.12
CA VAL A 342 -15.72 2.55 0.66
C VAL A 342 -17.10 2.95 0.21
N THR A 343 -17.19 3.92 -0.71
CA THR A 343 -18.45 4.28 -1.35
C THR A 343 -18.62 3.53 -2.65
N PHE A 344 -19.61 2.62 -2.72
CA PHE A 344 -20.00 1.98 -3.97
C PHE A 344 -21.00 2.86 -4.70
N LEU A 345 -20.61 3.36 -5.89
CA LEU A 345 -21.40 4.32 -6.66
C LEU A 345 -22.61 3.67 -7.32
N GLU A 346 -23.77 4.29 -7.24
CA GLU A 346 -24.97 3.88 -7.97
C GLU A 346 -24.84 4.22 -9.47
N TYR A 347 -24.33 5.41 -9.77
CA TYR A 347 -24.16 5.93 -11.11
C TYR A 347 -22.70 6.31 -11.34
N ASP A 348 -22.07 5.68 -12.33
CA ASP A 348 -20.75 6.08 -12.77
C ASP A 348 -20.53 5.75 -14.24
N VAL A 349 -19.63 6.48 -14.87
CA VAL A 349 -19.32 6.36 -16.30
C VAL A 349 -17.82 6.43 -16.48
N TYR A 350 -17.28 5.47 -17.17
CA TYR A 350 -15.91 5.47 -17.65
C TYR A 350 -15.89 5.85 -19.13
N LEU A 351 -15.05 6.82 -19.50
CA LEU A 351 -14.86 7.31 -20.86
C LEU A 351 -13.40 7.13 -21.25
N ASP A 352 -13.16 6.45 -22.35
CA ASP A 352 -11.81 6.19 -22.86
C ASP A 352 -11.85 6.00 -24.39
N PHE A 353 -10.70 5.71 -24.97
CA PHE A 353 -10.59 5.28 -26.35
C PHE A 353 -10.69 3.75 -26.44
N PRO A 354 -11.28 3.19 -27.52
CA PRO A 354 -11.17 1.76 -27.78
C PRO A 354 -9.70 1.32 -27.82
N ALA A 355 -9.40 0.11 -27.35
CA ALA A 355 -8.04 -0.40 -27.32
C ALA A 355 -7.34 -0.44 -28.70
N SER A 356 -8.13 -0.49 -29.77
CA SER A 356 -7.66 -0.43 -31.16
C SER A 356 -7.42 0.99 -31.69
N GLN A 357 -7.87 2.02 -30.94
CA GLN A 357 -7.79 3.42 -31.37
C GLN A 357 -6.58 4.11 -30.75
N ILE A 358 -5.85 4.92 -31.50
CA ILE A 358 -4.88 5.85 -30.93
C ILE A 358 -5.62 7.03 -30.29
N PRO A 359 -5.15 7.58 -29.16
CA PRO A 359 -5.83 8.67 -28.44
C PRO A 359 -5.58 10.05 -29.09
N LYS A 360 -5.70 10.13 -30.43
CA LYS A 360 -5.41 11.33 -31.21
C LYS A 360 -6.43 11.53 -32.34
N LEU A 361 -6.89 12.73 -32.53
CA LEU A 361 -7.67 13.11 -33.71
C LEU A 361 -6.70 13.53 -34.82
N LEU A 362 -6.55 12.70 -35.83
CA LEU A 362 -5.68 12.95 -36.97
C LEU A 362 -6.40 13.86 -37.96
N VAL A 363 -5.78 14.97 -38.37
CA VAL A 363 -6.41 15.96 -39.26
C VAL A 363 -5.55 16.34 -40.46
N ALA A 364 -6.16 16.41 -41.64
CA ALA A 364 -5.55 16.90 -42.86
C ALA A 364 -6.35 18.06 -43.44
N PRO A 365 -5.76 18.97 -44.26
CA PRO A 365 -6.40 20.17 -44.79
C PRO A 365 -7.74 19.90 -45.50
N GLY A 366 -8.84 20.50 -45.02
CA GLY A 366 -10.17 20.39 -45.60
C GLY A 366 -10.82 19.00 -45.51
N GLN A 367 -10.19 18.04 -44.88
CA GLN A 367 -10.66 16.67 -44.79
C GLN A 367 -11.55 16.44 -43.54
N THR A 368 -12.40 15.43 -43.64
CA THR A 368 -13.27 15.00 -42.55
C THR A 368 -12.56 13.90 -41.77
N SER A 369 -12.39 14.11 -40.47
CA SER A 369 -11.77 13.16 -39.54
C SER A 369 -12.82 12.61 -38.59
N SER A 370 -12.67 11.37 -38.19
CA SER A 370 -13.54 10.72 -37.21
C SER A 370 -12.71 10.01 -36.15
N ILE A 371 -13.23 9.98 -34.94
CA ILE A 371 -12.61 9.24 -33.82
C ILE A 371 -13.70 8.59 -32.97
N GLU A 372 -13.48 7.32 -32.64
CA GLU A 372 -14.39 6.54 -31.80
C GLU A 372 -13.95 6.62 -30.33
N PHE A 373 -14.92 6.64 -29.44
CA PHE A 373 -14.73 6.57 -28.00
C PHE A 373 -15.39 5.31 -27.46
N SER A 374 -15.03 4.94 -26.26
CA SER A 374 -15.69 3.90 -25.49
C SER A 374 -16.31 4.51 -24.25
N ILE A 375 -17.61 4.33 -24.07
CA ILE A 375 -18.31 4.67 -22.83
C ILE A 375 -18.74 3.37 -22.17
N LEU A 376 -18.44 3.25 -20.88
CA LEU A 376 -18.88 2.13 -20.05
C LEU A 376 -19.65 2.67 -18.86
N HIS A 377 -20.85 2.12 -18.59
CA HIS A 377 -21.55 2.36 -17.33
C HIS A 377 -20.92 1.48 -16.25
N THR A 378 -20.19 2.10 -15.34
CA THR A 378 -19.45 1.42 -14.28
C THR A 378 -20.18 1.37 -12.93
N GLY A 379 -21.31 2.05 -12.79
CA GLY A 379 -22.14 2.05 -11.60
C GLY A 379 -22.93 0.76 -11.37
N SER A 380 -23.98 0.85 -10.56
CA SER A 380 -24.82 -0.29 -10.19
C SER A 380 -25.53 -0.94 -11.40
N VAL A 381 -25.64 -2.27 -11.38
CA VAL A 381 -26.38 -3.03 -12.41
C VAL A 381 -27.88 -2.73 -12.45
N ALA A 382 -28.43 -2.12 -11.40
CA ALA A 382 -29.83 -1.74 -11.32
C ALA A 382 -30.14 -0.34 -11.82
N SER A 383 -29.12 0.45 -12.17
CA SER A 383 -29.29 1.83 -12.63
C SER A 383 -29.20 1.94 -14.15
N ASP A 384 -29.97 2.85 -14.73
CA ASP A 384 -29.93 3.17 -16.16
C ASP A 384 -29.49 4.61 -16.38
N LEU A 385 -28.64 4.83 -17.38
CA LEU A 385 -28.10 6.14 -17.71
C LEU A 385 -28.41 6.53 -19.16
N ARG A 386 -28.52 7.84 -19.40
CA ARG A 386 -28.38 8.44 -20.71
C ARG A 386 -27.14 9.34 -20.69
N VAL A 387 -26.20 9.09 -21.60
CA VAL A 387 -24.95 9.85 -21.70
C VAL A 387 -24.98 10.75 -22.93
N GLU A 388 -24.78 12.03 -22.72
CA GLU A 388 -24.67 13.04 -23.78
C GLU A 388 -23.20 13.45 -23.92
N MET A 389 -22.70 13.48 -25.17
CA MET A 389 -21.31 13.83 -25.47
C MET A 389 -21.23 15.25 -25.98
N GLU A 390 -20.34 16.05 -25.42
CA GLU A 390 -20.09 17.43 -25.81
C GLU A 390 -18.60 17.76 -25.87
N LEU A 391 -18.25 18.84 -26.54
CA LEU A 391 -16.94 19.45 -26.43
C LEU A 391 -16.98 20.51 -25.33
N GLN A 392 -16.04 20.48 -24.40
CA GLN A 392 -15.94 21.48 -23.33
C GLN A 392 -15.81 22.91 -23.87
N GLN A 393 -15.20 23.03 -25.04
CA GLN A 393 -15.02 24.32 -25.72
C GLN A 393 -15.29 24.18 -27.21
N SER A 394 -15.83 25.24 -27.83
CA SER A 394 -16.05 25.26 -29.25
C SER A 394 -14.75 25.16 -30.04
N LEU A 395 -14.79 24.44 -31.14
CA LEU A 395 -13.67 24.37 -32.09
C LEU A 395 -13.29 25.75 -32.64
N PRO A 396 -12.01 25.97 -32.98
CA PRO A 396 -11.57 27.21 -33.59
C PRO A 396 -12.28 27.51 -34.91
N SER A 397 -12.18 28.77 -35.35
CA SER A 397 -12.76 29.19 -36.62
C SER A 397 -12.22 28.37 -37.79
N GLY A 398 -13.12 27.98 -38.70
CA GLY A 398 -12.81 27.22 -39.91
C GLY A 398 -13.06 25.72 -39.81
N TRP A 399 -13.27 25.20 -38.59
CA TRP A 399 -13.74 23.84 -38.41
C TRP A 399 -15.25 23.72 -38.66
N SER A 400 -15.73 22.53 -39.06
CA SER A 400 -17.16 22.24 -39.03
C SER A 400 -17.69 22.16 -37.61
N GLU A 401 -19.00 22.28 -37.43
CA GLU A 401 -19.64 21.87 -36.17
C GLU A 401 -19.34 20.39 -35.90
N PRO A 402 -19.02 20.03 -34.62
CA PRO A 402 -18.81 18.64 -34.25
C PRO A 402 -20.11 17.84 -34.43
N ASN A 403 -20.00 16.67 -35.03
CA ASN A 403 -21.14 15.80 -35.28
C ASN A 403 -20.94 14.47 -34.58
N TRP A 404 -21.83 14.16 -33.64
CA TRP A 404 -21.92 12.88 -32.98
C TRP A 404 -22.89 11.96 -33.70
N ASP A 405 -22.57 10.69 -33.85
CA ASP A 405 -23.42 9.69 -34.49
C ASP A 405 -24.77 9.48 -33.79
N SER A 406 -24.85 9.83 -32.49
CA SER A 406 -26.09 9.84 -31.70
C SER A 406 -26.29 11.20 -31.00
N PRO A 407 -26.86 12.21 -31.71
CA PRO A 407 -27.03 13.54 -31.13
C PRO A 407 -28.05 13.60 -29.98
N GLY A 408 -28.83 12.55 -29.75
CA GLY A 408 -29.76 12.41 -28.63
C GLY A 408 -29.15 11.75 -27.39
N GLY A 409 -27.87 11.43 -27.45
CA GLY A 409 -27.16 10.69 -26.42
C GLY A 409 -27.29 9.16 -26.52
N TYR A 410 -26.58 8.48 -25.66
CA TYR A 410 -26.46 7.02 -25.63
C TYR A 410 -27.16 6.49 -24.37
N THR A 411 -28.02 5.47 -24.54
CA THR A 411 -28.71 4.85 -23.41
C THR A 411 -27.91 3.62 -22.95
N LEU A 412 -27.54 3.61 -21.69
CA LEU A 412 -26.82 2.52 -21.02
C LEU A 412 -27.75 1.89 -19.97
N SER A 413 -28.15 0.64 -20.19
CA SER A 413 -29.11 -0.07 -19.34
C SER A 413 -28.39 -0.95 -18.34
N GLY A 414 -28.19 -0.42 -17.14
CA GLY A 414 -27.50 -1.09 -16.05
C GLY A 414 -25.98 -1.05 -16.16
N GLY A 415 -25.34 -1.22 -15.03
CA GLY A 415 -23.87 -1.31 -14.95
C GLY A 415 -23.32 -2.44 -15.82
N GLY A 416 -22.20 -2.20 -16.46
CA GLY A 416 -21.56 -3.06 -17.44
C GLY A 416 -22.04 -2.86 -18.87
N SER A 417 -23.07 -2.02 -19.12
CA SER A 417 -23.47 -1.66 -20.49
C SER A 417 -22.52 -0.62 -21.08
N SER A 418 -22.29 -0.70 -22.39
CA SER A 418 -21.35 0.16 -23.11
C SER A 418 -21.95 0.76 -24.38
N ALA A 419 -21.32 1.81 -24.87
CA ALA A 419 -21.58 2.43 -26.17
C ALA A 419 -20.28 2.89 -26.81
N SER A 420 -20.29 3.03 -28.15
CA SER A 420 -19.15 3.50 -28.95
C SER A 420 -19.51 4.80 -29.66
N PRO A 421 -19.43 5.96 -28.98
CA PRO A 421 -19.64 7.26 -29.62
C PRO A 421 -18.62 7.54 -30.72
N LEU A 422 -19.09 8.05 -31.84
CA LEU A 422 -18.26 8.50 -32.95
C LEU A 422 -18.37 10.02 -33.11
N LEU A 423 -17.26 10.72 -32.93
CA LEU A 423 -17.11 12.13 -33.25
C LEU A 423 -16.61 12.28 -34.67
N THR A 424 -17.29 13.13 -35.47
CA THR A 424 -16.87 13.50 -36.81
C THR A 424 -16.74 15.01 -36.91
N VAL A 425 -15.61 15.50 -37.43
CA VAL A 425 -15.34 16.92 -37.65
C VAL A 425 -14.62 17.10 -38.98
N GLN A 426 -14.84 18.24 -39.67
CA GLN A 426 -14.04 18.62 -40.83
C GLN A 426 -13.03 19.69 -40.43
N ALA A 427 -11.76 19.42 -40.69
CA ALA A 427 -10.68 20.36 -40.45
C ALA A 427 -10.70 21.53 -41.45
N PRO A 428 -10.18 22.73 -41.12
CA PRO A 428 -10.05 23.84 -42.06
C PRO A 428 -9.04 23.51 -43.17
N GLU A 429 -9.18 24.19 -44.32
CA GLU A 429 -8.24 24.09 -45.45
C GLU A 429 -6.81 24.53 -45.06
N ASP A 430 -6.71 25.47 -44.14
CA ASP A 430 -5.42 25.96 -43.61
C ASP A 430 -5.23 25.53 -42.17
N LEU A 431 -4.36 24.54 -41.98
CA LEU A 431 -4.00 24.01 -40.65
C LEU A 431 -2.96 24.87 -39.91
N SER A 432 -2.43 25.95 -40.49
CA SER A 432 -1.43 26.81 -39.85
C SER A 432 -1.96 27.52 -38.61
N SER A 433 -3.28 27.66 -38.50
CA SER A 433 -3.95 28.24 -37.33
C SER A 433 -4.10 27.28 -36.16
N ILE A 434 -3.85 26.00 -36.35
CA ILE A 434 -3.92 24.97 -35.30
C ILE A 434 -2.54 24.93 -34.61
N PRO A 435 -2.45 25.13 -33.31
CA PRO A 435 -1.20 24.94 -32.54
C PRO A 435 -0.66 23.52 -32.69
N ASP A 436 0.65 23.32 -32.55
CA ASP A 436 1.25 21.98 -32.66
C ASP A 436 0.86 21.05 -31.50
N ASN A 437 0.48 21.57 -30.35
CA ASN A 437 0.00 20.79 -29.20
C ASN A 437 -1.47 21.17 -28.91
N TYR A 438 -2.33 21.19 -29.94
CA TYR A 438 -3.72 21.51 -29.74
C TYR A 438 -4.50 20.33 -29.18
N GLN A 439 -5.19 20.58 -28.07
CA GLN A 439 -5.99 19.59 -27.38
C GLN A 439 -7.44 20.05 -27.27
N ILE A 440 -8.35 19.15 -27.48
CA ILE A 440 -9.79 19.29 -27.22
C ILE A 440 -10.14 18.44 -26.00
N VAL A 441 -11.08 18.90 -25.18
CA VAL A 441 -11.60 18.12 -24.06
C VAL A 441 -13.01 17.67 -24.41
N ILE A 442 -13.20 16.35 -24.39
CA ILE A 442 -14.49 15.70 -24.56
C ILE A 442 -15.13 15.56 -23.18
N GLU A 443 -16.39 15.93 -23.07
CA GLU A 443 -17.19 15.77 -21.85
C GLU A 443 -18.34 14.80 -22.09
N ALA A 444 -18.51 13.85 -21.17
CA ALA A 444 -19.65 12.95 -21.13
C ALA A 444 -20.53 13.28 -19.91
N TYR A 445 -21.71 13.78 -20.18
CA TYR A 445 -22.74 14.12 -19.19
C TYR A 445 -23.68 12.94 -19.02
N ALA A 446 -23.64 12.29 -17.86
CA ALA A 446 -24.52 11.17 -17.54
C ALA A 446 -25.74 11.62 -16.74
N TYR A 447 -26.92 11.25 -17.23
CA TYR A 447 -28.21 11.54 -16.62
C TYR A 447 -28.88 10.24 -16.20
N ALA A 448 -29.36 10.15 -14.96
CA ALA A 448 -30.16 9.03 -14.52
C ALA A 448 -31.48 8.97 -15.30
N THR A 449 -31.86 7.80 -15.80
CA THR A 449 -33.13 7.62 -16.53
C THR A 449 -34.20 6.90 -15.72
N SER A 450 -33.82 6.31 -14.57
CA SER A 450 -34.68 5.61 -13.64
C SER A 450 -34.40 6.03 -12.20
N GLY A 451 -35.24 5.58 -11.27
CA GLY A 451 -35.04 5.85 -9.84
C GLY A 451 -35.43 7.25 -9.38
N ALA A 452 -34.97 7.62 -8.19
CA ALA A 452 -35.26 8.90 -7.54
C ALA A 452 -34.62 10.09 -8.25
N ASP A 453 -33.48 9.87 -8.90
CA ASP A 453 -32.69 10.88 -9.59
C ASP A 453 -33.02 11.00 -11.09
N SER A 454 -34.10 10.36 -11.54
CA SER A 454 -34.49 10.35 -12.95
C SER A 454 -34.57 11.77 -13.54
N GLY A 455 -33.80 12.02 -14.62
CA GLY A 455 -33.67 13.31 -15.31
C GLY A 455 -32.60 14.22 -14.73
N SER A 456 -31.95 13.85 -13.62
CA SER A 456 -30.83 14.61 -13.04
C SER A 456 -29.51 14.20 -13.66
N GLN A 457 -28.60 15.18 -13.81
CA GLN A 457 -27.20 14.88 -14.12
C GLN A 457 -26.56 14.29 -12.87
N VAL A 458 -26.05 13.06 -12.98
CA VAL A 458 -25.48 12.29 -11.86
C VAL A 458 -23.97 12.14 -11.95
N ARG A 459 -23.40 12.26 -13.17
CA ARG A 459 -21.94 12.20 -13.35
C ARG A 459 -21.51 13.08 -14.53
N LEU A 460 -20.28 13.58 -14.46
CA LEU A 460 -19.55 14.24 -15.55
C LEU A 460 -18.14 13.66 -15.57
N VAL A 461 -17.73 13.18 -16.71
CA VAL A 461 -16.35 12.73 -16.95
C VAL A 461 -15.79 13.46 -18.15
N SER A 462 -14.47 13.75 -18.13
CA SER A 462 -13.77 14.49 -19.15
C SER A 462 -12.58 13.68 -19.66
N LEU A 463 -12.39 13.70 -20.99
CA LEU A 463 -11.27 13.01 -21.63
C LEU A 463 -10.54 14.00 -22.55
N PRO A 464 -9.24 14.25 -22.35
CA PRO A 464 -8.44 15.05 -23.26
C PRO A 464 -8.17 14.26 -24.55
N LEU A 465 -8.26 14.97 -25.69
CA LEU A 465 -8.02 14.43 -27.03
C LEU A 465 -7.03 15.34 -27.75
N ASP A 466 -5.86 14.80 -28.06
CA ASP A 466 -4.85 15.51 -28.83
C ASP A 466 -5.24 15.57 -30.32
N VAL A 467 -4.98 16.71 -30.94
CA VAL A 467 -5.22 16.93 -32.37
C VAL A 467 -3.87 16.96 -33.08
N GLU A 468 -3.65 16.02 -33.98
CA GLU A 468 -2.40 15.90 -34.74
C GLU A 468 -2.58 16.19 -36.21
N LYS A 469 -1.76 17.10 -36.74
CA LYS A 469 -1.69 17.41 -38.19
C LYS A 469 -0.89 16.33 -38.90
N VAL A 470 -1.51 15.62 -39.84
CA VAL A 470 -0.89 14.47 -40.49
C VAL A 470 -0.83 14.61 -42.01
N ASN A 471 0.08 13.86 -42.61
CA ASN A 471 0.13 13.68 -44.07
C ASN A 471 -0.77 12.49 -44.47
N GLN A 472 -1.03 12.35 -45.76
CA GLN A 472 -1.86 11.27 -46.30
C GLN A 472 -1.34 9.88 -45.87
N PHE A 473 -0.06 9.64 -46.05
CA PHE A 473 0.63 8.44 -45.54
C PHE A 473 1.78 8.88 -44.65
N GLY A 474 1.94 8.23 -43.53
CA GLY A 474 3.03 8.46 -42.58
C GLY A 474 3.75 7.17 -42.23
N PRO A 475 5.01 7.23 -41.73
CA PRO A 475 5.62 6.05 -41.16
C PRO A 475 4.77 5.59 -39.98
N PRO A 476 4.58 4.27 -39.78
CA PRO A 476 3.83 3.79 -38.63
C PRO A 476 4.55 4.14 -37.34
N GLN A 477 3.77 4.41 -36.30
CA GLN A 477 4.31 4.43 -34.95
C GLN A 477 4.46 3.00 -34.45
N ILE A 478 5.60 2.68 -33.87
CA ILE A 478 5.95 1.32 -33.44
C ILE A 478 6.24 1.34 -31.94
N ASP A 479 5.55 0.49 -31.21
CA ASP A 479 5.80 0.26 -29.79
C ASP A 479 6.00 -1.23 -29.55
N VAL A 480 6.84 -1.59 -28.59
CA VAL A 480 7.06 -2.98 -28.21
C VAL A 480 6.87 -3.12 -26.69
N TYR A 481 6.16 -4.17 -26.30
CA TYR A 481 5.82 -4.45 -24.91
C TYR A 481 6.23 -5.88 -24.52
N GLU A 482 6.53 -6.11 -23.24
CA GLU A 482 6.78 -7.44 -22.70
C GLU A 482 5.48 -8.22 -22.41
N ASP A 483 4.38 -7.53 -22.21
CA ASP A 483 3.10 -8.10 -21.77
C ASP A 483 1.96 -7.78 -22.73
N VAL A 484 0.92 -8.61 -22.68
CA VAL A 484 -0.25 -8.49 -23.55
C VAL A 484 -1.11 -7.26 -23.21
N GLU A 485 -1.09 -6.83 -21.96
CA GLU A 485 -1.81 -5.66 -21.44
C GLU A 485 -1.14 -4.35 -21.84
N GLN A 486 0.03 -4.39 -22.48
CA GLN A 486 0.81 -3.25 -22.94
C GLN A 486 1.23 -2.29 -21.79
N GLN A 487 1.46 -2.83 -20.60
CA GLN A 487 1.87 -2.05 -19.43
C GLN A 487 3.39 -1.87 -19.33
N LYS A 488 4.15 -2.87 -19.81
CA LYS A 488 5.61 -2.85 -19.79
C LYS A 488 6.16 -2.52 -21.17
N GLN A 489 6.12 -1.22 -21.51
CA GLN A 489 6.70 -0.74 -22.77
C GLN A 489 8.23 -0.83 -22.71
N ILE A 490 8.82 -1.50 -23.70
CA ILE A 490 10.26 -1.68 -23.85
C ILE A 490 10.85 -0.92 -25.04
N PHE A 491 10.00 -0.46 -25.97
CA PHE A 491 10.40 0.37 -27.09
C PHE A 491 9.24 1.29 -27.51
N ASP A 492 9.59 2.54 -27.84
CA ASP A 492 8.67 3.56 -28.32
C ASP A 492 9.35 4.33 -29.46
N SER A 493 8.77 4.29 -30.65
CA SER A 493 9.34 4.96 -31.84
C SER A 493 9.27 6.49 -31.78
N ASP A 494 8.40 7.05 -30.94
CA ASP A 494 8.29 8.49 -30.76
C ASP A 494 9.42 9.09 -29.92
N ARG A 495 10.14 8.25 -29.15
CA ARG A 495 11.29 8.65 -28.38
C ARG A 495 12.58 8.50 -29.18
N SER A 496 13.09 9.58 -29.69
CA SER A 496 14.33 9.62 -30.49
C SER A 496 15.59 9.17 -29.72
N ASP A 497 15.53 9.15 -28.39
CA ASP A 497 16.61 8.69 -27.50
C ASP A 497 16.67 7.17 -27.35
N LEU A 498 15.60 6.43 -27.64
CA LEU A 498 15.55 4.97 -27.54
C LEU A 498 16.10 4.22 -28.77
N TYR A 499 16.38 4.90 -29.87
CA TYR A 499 16.94 4.28 -31.09
C TYR A 499 18.28 3.52 -30.90
N ASN A 500 18.94 3.70 -29.76
CA ASN A 500 20.21 3.07 -29.42
C ASN A 500 20.15 2.13 -28.21
N GLU A 501 19.00 1.92 -27.61
CA GLU A 501 18.87 0.98 -26.50
C GLU A 501 18.81 -0.45 -27.04
N ASN A 502 19.83 -1.23 -26.77
CA ASN A 502 19.80 -2.67 -26.97
C ASN A 502 18.85 -3.26 -25.93
N LEU A 503 17.62 -3.50 -26.32
CA LEU A 503 16.67 -4.25 -25.51
C LEU A 503 17.19 -5.68 -25.40
N SER A 504 17.50 -6.11 -24.20
CA SER A 504 17.93 -7.49 -23.94
C SER A 504 16.88 -8.21 -23.13
N HIS A 505 16.42 -9.33 -23.64
CA HIS A 505 15.50 -10.22 -22.94
C HIS A 505 16.07 -11.62 -22.90
N TYR A 506 15.90 -12.30 -21.75
CA TYR A 506 16.38 -13.66 -21.58
C TYR A 506 15.28 -14.64 -21.96
N ILE A 507 15.58 -15.51 -22.93
CA ILE A 507 14.68 -16.58 -23.33
C ILE A 507 15.37 -17.91 -23.02
N ASP A 508 14.71 -18.76 -22.26
CA ASP A 508 15.21 -20.13 -22.01
C ASP A 508 15.25 -20.92 -23.33
N TYR A 509 16.29 -21.69 -23.54
CA TYR A 509 16.53 -22.43 -24.79
C TYR A 509 15.41 -23.42 -25.18
N ASP A 510 14.59 -23.84 -24.22
CA ASP A 510 13.47 -24.76 -24.40
C ASP A 510 12.10 -24.08 -24.36
N LYS A 511 12.07 -22.75 -24.32
CA LYS A 511 10.85 -21.96 -24.27
C LYS A 511 10.73 -21.01 -25.45
N VAL A 512 9.49 -20.66 -25.76
CA VAL A 512 9.18 -19.62 -26.72
C VAL A 512 9.21 -18.29 -25.98
N GLY A 513 9.98 -17.33 -26.50
CA GLY A 513 9.94 -15.95 -26.05
C GLY A 513 8.74 -15.25 -26.66
N GLU A 514 8.08 -14.39 -25.90
CA GLU A 514 6.91 -13.65 -26.35
C GLU A 514 7.11 -12.15 -26.15
N PHE A 515 6.75 -11.38 -27.19
CA PHE A 515 6.70 -9.92 -27.17
C PHE A 515 5.44 -9.46 -27.87
N TYR A 516 5.05 -8.23 -27.63
CA TYR A 516 3.89 -7.62 -28.28
C TYR A 516 4.34 -6.39 -29.06
N LEU A 517 4.17 -6.45 -30.39
CA LEU A 517 4.49 -5.38 -31.32
C LEU A 517 3.21 -4.63 -31.66
N SER A 518 3.10 -3.37 -31.26
CA SER A 518 2.01 -2.48 -31.62
C SER A 518 2.42 -1.65 -32.83
N ILE A 519 1.60 -1.65 -33.89
CA ILE A 519 1.78 -0.88 -35.13
C ILE A 519 0.59 0.05 -35.25
N SER A 520 0.80 1.35 -35.07
CA SER A 520 -0.25 2.35 -35.15
C SER A 520 -0.21 3.07 -36.50
N ASN A 521 -1.38 3.18 -37.15
CA ASN A 521 -1.54 4.01 -38.35
C ASN A 521 -1.74 5.47 -37.95
N VAL A 522 -0.66 6.23 -38.02
CA VAL A 522 -0.64 7.69 -37.77
C VAL A 522 -0.76 8.50 -39.06
N GLY A 523 -1.02 7.86 -40.21
CA GLY A 523 -1.37 8.50 -41.46
C GLY A 523 -2.84 8.91 -41.51
N PHE A 524 -3.23 9.66 -42.57
CA PHE A 524 -4.64 10.07 -42.78
C PHE A 524 -5.47 9.00 -43.51
N ASP A 525 -4.85 8.21 -44.36
CA ASP A 525 -5.52 7.13 -45.11
C ASP A 525 -5.27 5.76 -44.44
N ASP A 526 -6.20 4.84 -44.69
CA ASP A 526 -6.03 3.44 -44.30
C ASP A 526 -4.80 2.85 -44.98
N ASP A 527 -4.02 2.06 -44.24
CA ASP A 527 -2.75 1.52 -44.73
C ASP A 527 -2.58 0.04 -44.31
N SER A 528 -1.69 -0.66 -44.95
CA SER A 528 -1.18 -1.96 -44.53
C SER A 528 0.34 -1.91 -44.42
N TYR A 529 0.88 -2.70 -43.51
CA TYR A 529 2.29 -2.61 -43.19
C TYR A 529 3.01 -3.90 -43.51
N ARG A 530 4.21 -3.73 -44.03
CA ARG A 530 5.13 -4.80 -44.35
C ARG A 530 6.19 -4.93 -43.27
N ILE A 531 6.20 -6.06 -42.56
CA ILE A 531 7.17 -6.39 -41.54
C ILE A 531 8.25 -7.25 -42.16
N ARG A 532 9.50 -6.76 -42.15
CA ARG A 532 10.66 -7.49 -42.68
C ARG A 532 11.63 -7.81 -41.56
N ILE A 533 12.05 -9.07 -41.51
CA ILE A 533 13.15 -9.50 -40.65
C ILE A 533 14.46 -9.12 -41.33
N GLN A 534 15.13 -8.09 -40.81
CA GLN A 534 16.41 -7.59 -41.32
C GLN A 534 17.59 -8.43 -40.84
N GLU A 535 17.51 -8.88 -39.61
CA GLU A 535 18.54 -9.68 -38.97
C GLU A 535 17.91 -10.62 -37.94
N ILE A 536 18.33 -11.86 -37.93
CA ILE A 536 17.96 -12.89 -36.99
C ILE A 536 19.12 -13.85 -36.79
N PRO A 537 19.45 -14.32 -35.59
CA PRO A 537 20.49 -15.30 -35.36
C PRO A 537 20.21 -16.61 -36.12
N VAL A 538 21.30 -17.31 -36.49
CA VAL A 538 21.19 -18.58 -37.21
C VAL A 538 20.36 -19.59 -36.39
N ALA A 539 19.45 -20.27 -37.08
CA ALA A 539 18.53 -21.26 -36.52
C ALA A 539 17.45 -20.73 -35.53
N TRP A 540 17.31 -19.42 -35.42
CA TRP A 540 16.16 -18.80 -34.74
C TRP A 540 15.04 -18.60 -35.75
N SER A 541 13.78 -18.57 -35.27
CA SER A 541 12.62 -18.21 -36.09
C SER A 541 11.64 -17.34 -35.33
N LEU A 542 10.86 -16.54 -36.07
CA LEU A 542 9.84 -15.66 -35.54
C LEU A 542 8.50 -16.02 -36.16
N LYS A 543 7.43 -15.79 -35.39
CA LYS A 543 6.06 -15.78 -35.86
C LYS A 543 5.37 -14.51 -35.41
N PHE A 544 4.57 -13.94 -36.31
CA PHE A 544 3.73 -12.77 -36.04
C PHE A 544 2.27 -13.21 -36.01
N ILE A 545 1.64 -13.07 -34.89
CA ILE A 545 0.26 -13.53 -34.64
C ILE A 545 -0.58 -12.34 -34.24
N ILE A 546 -1.71 -12.12 -34.89
CA ILE A 546 -2.64 -11.03 -34.54
C ILE A 546 -3.20 -11.30 -33.15
N ASN A 547 -2.95 -10.38 -32.21
CA ASN A 547 -3.47 -10.49 -30.86
C ASN A 547 -4.99 -10.47 -30.87
N GLY A 548 -5.64 -11.28 -30.03
CA GLY A 548 -7.09 -11.43 -29.95
C GLY A 548 -7.71 -12.42 -30.95
N THR A 549 -7.17 -12.56 -32.17
CA THR A 549 -7.70 -13.54 -33.15
C THR A 549 -6.89 -14.83 -33.23
N GLY A 550 -5.63 -14.77 -32.81
CA GLY A 550 -4.68 -15.88 -32.93
C GLY A 550 -4.29 -16.21 -34.39
N THR A 551 -4.59 -15.32 -35.35
CA THR A 551 -4.29 -15.51 -36.77
C THR A 551 -2.83 -15.15 -37.05
N GLU A 552 -2.06 -16.08 -37.60
CA GLU A 552 -0.68 -15.82 -38.06
C GLU A 552 -0.68 -14.96 -39.33
N LEU A 553 0.21 -13.96 -39.41
CA LEU A 553 0.32 -13.10 -40.58
C LEU A 553 0.75 -13.91 -41.81
N THR A 554 0.25 -13.51 -42.96
CA THR A 554 0.62 -14.16 -44.23
C THR A 554 2.02 -13.76 -44.61
N GLU A 555 2.90 -14.77 -44.78
CA GLU A 555 4.24 -14.57 -45.33
C GLU A 555 4.20 -14.28 -46.82
N GLN A 556 4.92 -13.25 -47.24
CA GLN A 556 5.16 -12.91 -48.63
C GLN A 556 6.68 -12.89 -48.89
N GLY A 557 7.27 -14.07 -49.08
CA GLY A 557 8.70 -14.22 -49.23
C GLY A 557 9.43 -14.05 -47.89
N ILE A 558 10.16 -12.96 -47.72
CA ILE A 558 10.89 -12.62 -46.48
C ILE A 558 10.08 -11.59 -45.62
N ASP A 559 8.95 -11.19 -46.09
CA ASP A 559 8.11 -10.17 -45.47
C ASP A 559 6.81 -10.79 -44.94
N SER A 560 6.28 -10.26 -43.85
CA SER A 560 4.92 -10.52 -43.38
C SER A 560 4.07 -9.28 -43.59
N LEU A 561 2.87 -9.46 -44.17
CA LEU A 561 1.97 -8.35 -44.46
C LEU A 561 0.85 -8.31 -43.41
N THR A 562 0.60 -7.13 -42.85
CA THR A 562 -0.55 -6.91 -41.95
C THR A 562 -1.87 -6.85 -42.75
N PRO A 563 -3.02 -7.11 -42.11
CA PRO A 563 -4.28 -6.63 -42.62
C PRO A 563 -4.26 -5.09 -42.69
N THR A 564 -5.27 -4.52 -43.36
CA THR A 564 -5.46 -3.06 -43.35
C THR A 564 -5.65 -2.59 -41.91
N VAL A 565 -4.87 -1.57 -41.55
CA VAL A 565 -5.00 -0.83 -40.28
C VAL A 565 -5.64 0.50 -40.62
N TYR A 566 -6.85 0.73 -40.11
CA TYR A 566 -7.58 1.93 -40.43
C TYR A 566 -6.95 3.18 -39.81
N GLN A 567 -7.28 4.34 -40.34
CA GLN A 567 -6.84 5.62 -39.84
C GLN A 567 -7.02 5.70 -38.29
N GLY A 568 -5.95 6.01 -37.57
CA GLY A 568 -6.00 6.16 -36.13
C GLY A 568 -6.13 4.87 -35.34
N GLU A 569 -6.14 3.73 -36.01
CA GLU A 569 -6.14 2.43 -35.32
C GLU A 569 -4.72 1.88 -35.11
N LYS A 570 -4.62 0.97 -34.18
CA LYS A 570 -3.42 0.18 -33.91
C LYS A 570 -3.68 -1.31 -34.05
N LEU A 571 -2.71 -2.00 -34.63
CA LEU A 571 -2.67 -3.45 -34.71
C LEU A 571 -1.65 -3.97 -33.70
N VAL A 572 -2.07 -4.84 -32.81
CA VAL A 572 -1.16 -5.50 -31.87
C VAL A 572 -0.86 -6.91 -32.36
N LEU A 573 0.42 -7.21 -32.50
CA LEU A 573 0.91 -8.53 -32.88
C LEU A 573 1.65 -9.16 -31.71
N LYS A 574 1.30 -10.39 -31.38
CA LYS A 574 2.15 -11.25 -30.56
C LYS A 574 3.31 -11.75 -31.42
N VAL A 575 4.52 -11.49 -31.03
CA VAL A 575 5.74 -11.97 -31.68
C VAL A 575 6.29 -13.14 -30.88
N GLU A 576 6.20 -14.34 -31.44
CA GLU A 576 6.79 -15.53 -30.85
C GLU A 576 8.20 -15.74 -31.39
N VAL A 577 9.16 -15.84 -30.46
CA VAL A 577 10.59 -16.06 -30.78
C VAL A 577 10.98 -17.48 -30.39
N TYR A 578 11.39 -18.24 -31.35
CA TYR A 578 11.82 -19.64 -31.19
C TYR A 578 13.34 -19.74 -31.25
N PRO A 579 14.03 -19.88 -30.11
CA PRO A 579 15.49 -20.13 -30.10
C PRO A 579 15.78 -21.55 -30.60
N PRO A 580 17.03 -21.84 -31.08
CA PRO A 580 17.41 -23.17 -31.50
C PRO A 580 17.44 -24.15 -30.33
N PHE A 581 17.12 -25.40 -30.61
CA PHE A 581 17.00 -26.48 -29.62
C PHE A 581 18.34 -26.98 -29.06
N GLU A 582 19.47 -26.53 -29.62
CA GLU A 582 20.80 -27.01 -29.24
C GLU A 582 21.44 -26.14 -28.16
N ARG A 583 21.92 -26.80 -27.11
CA ARG A 583 22.52 -26.18 -25.91
C ARG A 583 23.77 -25.31 -26.17
N ASP A 584 24.41 -25.46 -27.32
CA ASP A 584 25.64 -24.76 -27.72
C ASP A 584 25.35 -23.55 -28.63
N ALA A 585 24.09 -23.17 -28.79
CA ALA A 585 23.71 -22.01 -29.58
C ALA A 585 24.03 -20.70 -28.83
N VAL A 586 24.44 -19.73 -29.63
CA VAL A 586 24.96 -18.41 -29.21
C VAL A 586 24.10 -17.77 -28.15
N ASP A 587 24.71 -17.42 -27.03
CA ASP A 587 24.09 -16.83 -25.86
C ASP A 587 23.49 -15.43 -26.11
N ILE A 588 23.83 -14.76 -27.19
CA ILE A 588 23.35 -13.41 -27.53
C ILE A 588 22.95 -13.38 -29.00
N GLY A 589 21.69 -13.07 -29.26
CA GLY A 589 21.16 -12.91 -30.62
C GLY A 589 20.57 -11.54 -30.83
N LEU A 590 20.92 -10.85 -31.92
CA LEU A 590 20.27 -9.62 -32.33
C LEU A 590 19.15 -9.94 -33.32
N ILE A 591 17.94 -9.52 -33.00
CA ILE A 591 16.80 -9.54 -33.91
C ILE A 591 16.52 -8.10 -34.31
N ARG A 592 16.51 -7.85 -35.63
CA ARG A 592 16.19 -6.54 -36.18
C ARG A 592 15.01 -6.65 -37.14
N LEU A 593 14.00 -5.88 -36.87
CA LEU A 593 12.78 -5.77 -37.69
C LEU A 593 12.71 -4.39 -38.35
N SER A 594 12.12 -4.32 -39.54
CA SER A 594 11.66 -3.07 -40.12
C SER A 594 10.17 -3.17 -40.44
N VAL A 595 9.45 -2.11 -40.21
CA VAL A 595 8.02 -1.97 -40.53
C VAL A 595 7.88 -0.79 -41.48
N THR A 596 7.26 -1.01 -42.63
CA THR A 596 7.07 0.02 -43.68
C THR A 596 5.66 -0.05 -44.20
N SER A 597 5.10 1.09 -44.64
CA SER A 597 3.86 1.15 -45.42
C SER A 597 3.99 0.31 -46.70
N ASP A 598 2.94 -0.43 -47.10
CA ASP A 598 2.95 -1.35 -48.26
C ASP A 598 2.57 -0.63 -49.57
#